data_2a2a14b96b0ea5bffdc2e40119666c82
#
_entry.id   2a2a14b96b0ea5bffdc2e40119666c82
#
_cell.length_a   1.000
_cell.length_b   1.000
_cell.length_c   1.000
_cell.angle_alpha   90.00
_cell.angle_beta   90.00
_cell.angle_gamma   90.00
#
_symmetry.space_group_name_H-M   'P 1'
#
loop_
_entity.id
_entity.type
_entity.pdbx_description
1 polymer ?
#
loop_
_entity_poly.entity_id
_entity_poly.type
_entity_poly.pdbx_seq_one_letter_code
_entity_poly.pdbx_strand_id
1 'polypeptide(L)'
;DQTIIQTNGKEHIVVISSQYGMNPWKMLEKVLSDDEYENYVEELSRNGRFLFKVFYNQPLIRLNQDELNDGDLLYALSFINACYTLCKKGLKKTMLHKEENYNSKVRGKIDVKKNIRENTVRGRSDRFFCKYIDFTEDNIENRIIKATLKKCKAIIEDRFELNPESLSRIHFCMNALRRVSSTPISLSDFNNVSVSGLYMYYKPVLQQAKCILSQRYYSYKAENGQTIM
;
A
#
# COMPACT_ATOMS: atom_id res chain seq x y z
N ASP A 1 6.35 16.03 23.25
CA ASP A 1 7.19 14.86 23.51
C ASP A 1 8.11 15.17 24.67
N GLN A 2 8.17 14.29 25.65
CA GLN A 2 9.08 14.39 26.79
C GLN A 2 10.21 13.38 26.57
N THR A 3 11.44 13.88 26.50
CA THR A 3 12.64 13.03 26.44
C THR A 3 13.36 13.12 27.76
N ILE A 4 13.62 11.99 28.40
CA ILE A 4 14.41 11.92 29.65
C ILE A 4 15.87 11.74 29.26
N ILE A 5 16.72 12.72 29.61
CA ILE A 5 18.16 12.64 29.38
C ILE A 5 18.84 12.50 30.74
N GLN A 6 19.61 11.44 30.93
CA GLN A 6 20.45 11.24 32.10
C GLN A 6 21.84 11.83 31.86
N THR A 7 22.20 12.85 32.62
CA THR A 7 23.53 13.43 32.60
C THR A 7 24.07 13.54 34.03
N ASN A 8 25.25 12.99 34.30
CA ASN A 8 25.90 13.01 35.61
C ASN A 8 25.04 12.47 36.78
N GLY A 9 24.25 11.42 36.53
CA GLY A 9 23.40 10.80 37.55
C GLY A 9 22.15 11.61 37.93
N LYS A 10 21.84 12.67 37.18
CA LYS A 10 20.58 13.44 37.31
C LYS A 10 19.73 13.24 36.07
N GLU A 11 18.44 13.02 36.29
CA GLU A 11 17.46 12.96 35.22
C GLU A 11 17.01 14.37 34.84
N HIS A 12 17.14 14.71 33.60
CA HIS A 12 16.62 15.94 33.00
C HIS A 12 15.46 15.59 32.07
N ILE A 13 14.29 16.12 32.36
CA ILE A 13 13.15 16.02 31.46
C ILE A 13 13.27 17.15 30.45
N VAL A 14 13.56 16.81 29.21
CA VAL A 14 13.55 17.76 28.10
C VAL A 14 12.20 17.68 27.41
N VAL A 15 11.41 18.75 27.53
CA VAL A 15 10.16 18.89 26.78
C VAL A 15 10.47 19.60 25.47
N ILE A 16 10.41 18.86 24.38
CA ILE A 16 10.53 19.43 23.04
C ILE A 16 9.12 19.84 22.61
N SER A 17 8.80 21.12 22.75
CA SER A 17 7.60 21.69 22.14
C SER A 17 7.91 22.13 20.70
N SER A 18 6.96 21.95 19.78
CA SER A 18 7.13 22.51 18.43
C SER A 18 7.28 24.02 18.51
N GLN A 19 8.28 24.58 17.86
CA GLN A 19 8.59 26.01 17.87
C GLN A 19 7.42 26.91 17.45
N TYR A 20 6.41 26.34 16.78
CA TYR A 20 5.28 27.08 16.22
C TYR A 20 3.92 26.61 16.76
N GLY A 21 3.87 25.82 17.84
CA GLY A 21 2.61 25.32 18.41
C GLY A 21 1.84 24.35 17.49
N MET A 22 2.46 23.89 16.38
CA MET A 22 1.83 22.94 15.47
C MET A 22 2.00 21.50 15.99
N ASN A 23 0.94 20.71 15.83
CA ASN A 23 1.00 19.28 16.11
C ASN A 23 2.07 18.61 15.20
N PRO A 24 3.06 17.87 15.76
CA PRO A 24 4.11 17.23 14.98
C PRO A 24 3.58 16.31 13.86
N TRP A 25 2.47 15.65 14.09
CA TRP A 25 1.82 14.78 13.11
C TRP A 25 1.25 15.55 11.94
N LYS A 26 0.68 16.74 12.17
CA LYS A 26 0.23 17.62 11.08
C LYS A 26 1.40 18.19 10.27
N MET A 27 2.53 18.43 10.91
CA MET A 27 3.76 18.82 10.20
C MET A 27 4.27 17.68 9.32
N LEU A 28 4.33 16.45 9.86
CA LEU A 28 4.73 15.26 9.11
C LEU A 28 3.77 15.00 7.95
N GLU A 29 2.47 15.08 8.17
CA GLU A 29 1.46 14.94 7.13
C GLU A 29 1.69 15.93 5.99
N LYS A 30 1.94 17.20 6.32
CA LYS A 30 2.20 18.24 5.33
C LYS A 30 3.45 17.96 4.51
N VAL A 31 4.55 17.56 5.16
CA VAL A 31 5.80 17.18 4.48
C VAL A 31 5.60 15.98 3.56
N LEU A 32 4.92 14.95 4.02
CA LEU A 32 4.67 13.75 3.23
C LEU A 32 3.69 13.98 2.07
N SER A 33 2.82 14.99 2.16
CA SER A 33 1.88 15.34 1.09
C SER A 33 2.42 16.36 0.09
N ASP A 34 3.65 16.84 0.28
CA ASP A 34 4.30 17.79 -0.62
C ASP A 34 4.90 17.09 -1.83
N ASP A 35 4.57 17.58 -3.03
CA ASP A 35 5.10 17.01 -4.28
C ASP A 35 6.62 17.26 -4.46
N GLU A 36 7.14 18.36 -3.90
CA GLU A 36 8.58 18.65 -3.92
C GLU A 36 9.33 17.65 -3.03
N TYR A 37 8.76 17.28 -1.88
CA TYR A 37 9.31 16.25 -1.02
C TYR A 37 9.34 14.88 -1.72
N GLU A 38 8.29 14.53 -2.46
CA GLU A 38 8.24 13.28 -3.23
C GLU A 38 9.38 13.23 -4.25
N ASN A 39 9.60 14.31 -5.00
CA ASN A 39 10.69 14.43 -5.96
C ASN A 39 12.06 14.33 -5.29
N TYR A 40 12.24 14.98 -4.15
CA TYR A 40 13.47 14.94 -3.37
C TYR A 40 13.78 13.52 -2.86
N VAL A 41 12.79 12.81 -2.36
CA VAL A 41 12.94 11.40 -1.91
C VAL A 41 13.28 10.47 -3.07
N GLU A 42 12.66 10.67 -4.25
CA GLU A 42 13.01 9.90 -5.45
C GLU A 42 14.45 10.17 -5.90
N GLU A 43 14.91 11.41 -5.85
CA GLU A 43 16.28 11.79 -6.20
C GLU A 43 17.30 11.18 -5.23
N LEU A 44 17.05 11.25 -3.93
CA LEU A 44 17.88 10.62 -2.90
C LEU A 44 17.94 9.10 -3.11
N SER A 45 16.82 8.47 -3.43
CA SER A 45 16.73 7.03 -3.68
C SER A 45 17.53 6.62 -4.93
N ARG A 46 17.47 7.41 -6.02
CA ARG A 46 18.27 7.18 -7.23
C ARG A 46 19.77 7.26 -6.96
N ASN A 47 20.19 8.16 -6.07
CA ASN A 47 21.58 8.38 -5.69
C ASN A 47 22.06 7.39 -4.58
N GLY A 48 21.25 6.39 -4.22
CA GLY A 48 21.57 5.43 -3.16
C GLY A 48 21.59 6.03 -1.75
N ARG A 49 21.12 7.27 -1.59
CA ARG A 49 20.97 7.95 -0.31
C ARG A 49 19.54 7.77 0.17
N PHE A 50 19.36 7.18 1.33
CA PHE A 50 18.05 7.02 1.94
C PHE A 50 17.96 7.90 3.18
N LEU A 51 16.87 8.68 3.29
CA LEU A 51 16.57 9.44 4.52
C LEU A 51 16.36 8.52 5.72
N PHE A 52 15.81 7.32 5.45
CA PHE A 52 15.62 6.28 6.45
C PHE A 52 16.08 4.94 5.87
N LYS A 53 17.02 4.29 6.54
CA LYS A 53 17.46 2.96 6.17
C LYS A 53 16.57 1.93 6.88
N VAL A 54 15.60 1.38 6.17
CA VAL A 54 14.75 0.30 6.71
C VAL A 54 15.46 -1.03 6.54
N PHE A 55 15.75 -1.70 7.65
CA PHE A 55 16.40 -3.00 7.63
C PHE A 55 15.36 -4.12 7.50
N TYR A 56 14.94 -4.40 6.28
CA TYR A 56 13.93 -5.43 5.98
C TYR A 56 14.31 -6.86 6.37
N ASN A 57 15.59 -7.11 6.68
CA ASN A 57 16.11 -8.42 7.08
C ASN A 57 16.07 -8.65 8.59
N GLN A 58 15.62 -7.67 9.38
CA GLN A 58 15.48 -7.84 10.83
C GLN A 58 14.11 -8.42 11.18
N PRO A 59 14.01 -9.18 12.28
CA PRO A 59 12.71 -9.65 12.76
C PRO A 59 11.83 -8.47 13.15
N LEU A 60 10.54 -8.57 12.85
CA LEU A 60 9.56 -7.59 13.27
C LEU A 60 9.40 -7.65 14.79
N ILE A 61 9.51 -6.49 15.45
CA ILE A 61 9.30 -6.36 16.89
C ILE A 61 7.85 -5.99 17.21
N ARG A 62 7.38 -6.37 18.40
CA ARG A 62 6.14 -5.85 18.97
C ARG A 62 6.47 -4.61 19.78
N LEU A 63 5.73 -3.54 19.52
CA LEU A 63 5.80 -2.30 20.30
C LEU A 63 4.87 -2.40 21.52
N ASN A 64 5.15 -1.62 22.57
CA ASN A 64 4.20 -1.43 23.67
C ASN A 64 3.00 -0.59 23.18
N GLN A 65 1.96 -0.42 24.04
CA GLN A 65 0.70 0.19 23.58
C GLN A 65 0.86 1.65 23.14
N ASP A 66 1.71 2.43 23.81
CA ASP A 66 1.91 3.86 23.49
C ASP A 66 2.76 4.01 22.23
N GLU A 67 3.85 3.25 22.12
CA GLU A 67 4.69 3.19 20.92
C GLU A 67 3.91 2.63 19.71
N LEU A 68 2.99 1.69 19.93
CA LEU A 68 2.12 1.13 18.89
C LEU A 68 1.25 2.24 18.26
N ASN A 69 0.72 3.10 19.09
CA ASN A 69 -0.14 4.20 18.66
C ASN A 69 0.60 5.17 17.72
N ASP A 70 1.82 5.56 18.06
CA ASP A 70 2.64 6.47 17.26
C ASP A 70 3.20 5.77 16.02
N GLY A 71 3.61 4.51 16.16
CA GLY A 71 4.06 3.68 15.06
C GLY A 71 2.97 3.47 14.01
N ASP A 72 1.75 3.14 14.44
CA ASP A 72 0.60 2.96 13.55
C ASP A 72 0.33 4.23 12.73
N LEU A 73 0.39 5.40 13.37
CA LEU A 73 0.15 6.68 12.70
C LEU A 73 1.24 7.02 11.70
N LEU A 74 2.51 6.85 12.07
CA LEU A 74 3.65 7.08 11.19
C LEU A 74 3.58 6.19 9.94
N TYR A 75 3.35 4.90 10.14
CA TYR A 75 3.23 3.96 9.02
C TYR A 75 1.99 4.23 8.17
N ALA A 76 0.88 4.65 8.78
CA ALA A 76 -0.34 4.97 8.04
C ALA A 76 -0.15 6.19 7.13
N LEU A 77 0.46 7.27 7.62
CA LEU A 77 0.77 8.46 6.83
C LEU A 77 1.75 8.14 5.69
N SER A 78 2.83 7.43 6.01
CA SER A 78 3.82 6.99 5.02
C SER A 78 3.20 6.08 3.96
N PHE A 79 2.32 5.16 4.37
CA PHE A 79 1.63 4.25 3.46
C PHE A 79 0.71 4.96 2.48
N ILE A 80 -0.03 5.98 2.92
CA ILE A 80 -0.91 6.77 2.03
C ILE A 80 -0.09 7.37 0.90
N ASN A 81 1.07 7.96 1.21
CA ASN A 81 1.96 8.54 0.21
C ASN A 81 2.53 7.48 -0.74
N ALA A 82 3.05 6.38 -0.20
CA ALA A 82 3.55 5.26 -1.00
C ALA A 82 2.47 4.63 -1.89
N CYS A 83 1.23 4.52 -1.39
CA CYS A 83 0.08 4.05 -2.14
C CYS A 83 -0.30 5.02 -3.28
N TYR A 84 -0.24 6.33 -3.03
CA TYR A 84 -0.50 7.36 -4.04
C TYR A 84 0.50 7.26 -5.20
N THR A 85 1.79 7.20 -4.89
CA THR A 85 2.86 7.02 -5.88
C THR A 85 2.68 5.73 -6.68
N LEU A 86 2.33 4.62 -6.01
CA LEU A 86 2.02 3.36 -6.67
C LEU A 86 0.84 3.51 -7.63
N CYS A 87 -0.25 4.13 -7.20
CA CYS A 87 -1.44 4.33 -8.04
C CYS A 87 -1.14 5.23 -9.25
N LYS A 88 -0.27 6.24 -9.13
CA LYS A 88 0.21 7.06 -10.24
C LYS A 88 1.01 6.23 -11.27
N LYS A 89 1.84 5.29 -10.82
CA LYS A 89 2.60 4.37 -11.69
C LYS A 89 1.71 3.33 -12.38
N GLY A 90 0.53 3.08 -11.84
CA GLY A 90 -0.47 2.16 -12.38
C GLY A 90 -0.58 0.85 -11.62
N LEU A 91 -1.76 0.27 -11.62
CA LEU A 91 -2.03 -0.97 -10.89
C LEU A 91 -1.55 -2.21 -11.66
N LYS A 92 -1.05 -3.19 -10.90
CA LYS A 92 -0.72 -4.51 -11.42
C LYS A 92 -1.96 -5.16 -12.01
N LYS A 93 -1.84 -5.66 -13.24
CA LYS A 93 -2.87 -6.44 -13.92
C LYS A 93 -2.46 -7.90 -14.03
N THR A 94 -3.42 -8.78 -13.80
CA THR A 94 -3.24 -10.22 -13.93
C THR A 94 -4.05 -10.73 -15.09
N MET A 95 -3.49 -11.65 -15.87
CA MET A 95 -4.18 -12.30 -16.97
C MET A 95 -5.25 -13.25 -16.44
N LEU A 96 -6.44 -13.15 -16.98
CA LEU A 96 -7.57 -14.01 -16.68
C LEU A 96 -8.03 -14.70 -17.95
N HIS A 97 -7.93 -16.01 -18.00
CA HIS A 97 -8.49 -16.81 -19.09
C HIS A 97 -10.00 -16.90 -18.91
N LYS A 98 -10.75 -16.37 -19.87
CA LYS A 98 -12.20 -16.40 -19.89
C LYS A 98 -12.72 -17.24 -21.03
N GLU A 99 -13.81 -17.95 -20.77
CA GLU A 99 -14.58 -18.66 -21.74
C GLU A 99 -16.03 -18.18 -21.67
N GLU A 100 -16.59 -17.75 -22.78
CA GLU A 100 -17.91 -17.13 -22.78
C GLU A 100 -18.63 -17.40 -24.12
N ASN A 101 -19.95 -17.59 -24.06
CA ASN A 101 -20.77 -17.78 -25.23
C ASN A 101 -21.43 -16.46 -25.63
N TYR A 102 -20.85 -15.81 -26.64
CA TYR A 102 -21.29 -14.50 -27.12
C TYR A 102 -22.40 -14.63 -28.13
N ASN A 103 -23.35 -13.69 -28.11
CA ASN A 103 -24.36 -13.51 -29.12
C ASN A 103 -23.87 -12.54 -30.21
N SER A 104 -23.90 -12.95 -31.46
CA SER A 104 -23.61 -12.14 -32.67
C SER A 104 -22.24 -11.43 -32.67
N LYS A 105 -21.28 -11.87 -31.84
CA LYS A 105 -19.92 -11.36 -31.85
C LYS A 105 -18.90 -12.42 -31.46
N VAL A 106 -17.68 -12.25 -31.94
CA VAL A 106 -16.52 -13.08 -31.59
C VAL A 106 -15.52 -12.27 -30.78
N ARG A 107 -15.02 -12.84 -29.70
CA ARG A 107 -13.93 -12.26 -28.90
C ARG A 107 -12.84 -13.30 -28.69
N GLY A 108 -11.64 -13.01 -29.15
CA GLY A 108 -10.51 -13.94 -29.08
C GLY A 108 -10.62 -15.10 -30.03
N LYS A 109 -10.43 -16.33 -29.56
CA LYS A 109 -10.51 -17.55 -30.38
C LYS A 109 -11.82 -18.29 -30.14
N ILE A 110 -12.46 -18.80 -31.21
CA ILE A 110 -13.62 -19.69 -31.10
C ILE A 110 -13.13 -21.05 -30.63
N ASP A 111 -13.71 -21.56 -29.52
CA ASP A 111 -13.57 -22.98 -29.16
C ASP A 111 -14.52 -23.81 -30.03
N VAL A 112 -14.00 -24.32 -31.13
CA VAL A 112 -14.79 -25.06 -32.15
C VAL A 112 -15.55 -26.23 -31.51
N LYS A 113 -14.87 -26.99 -30.61
CA LYS A 113 -15.50 -28.17 -29.99
C LYS A 113 -16.68 -27.77 -29.10
N LYS A 114 -16.52 -26.76 -28.27
CA LYS A 114 -17.60 -26.25 -27.40
C LYS A 114 -18.67 -25.54 -28.25
N ASN A 115 -18.26 -24.79 -29.27
CA ASN A 115 -19.20 -24.09 -30.14
C ASN A 115 -20.13 -25.06 -30.88
N ILE A 116 -19.61 -26.17 -31.42
CA ILE A 116 -20.43 -27.22 -32.05
C ILE A 116 -21.43 -27.76 -31.03
N ARG A 117 -20.96 -28.17 -29.86
CA ARG A 117 -21.79 -28.81 -28.84
C ARG A 117 -22.85 -27.87 -28.26
N GLU A 118 -22.51 -26.63 -27.98
CA GLU A 118 -23.39 -25.70 -27.25
C GLU A 118 -24.25 -24.82 -28.18
N ASN A 119 -23.79 -24.61 -29.41
CA ASN A 119 -24.47 -23.73 -30.37
C ASN A 119 -24.95 -24.48 -31.61
N THR A 120 -24.06 -25.09 -32.38
CA THR A 120 -24.42 -25.68 -33.69
C THR A 120 -25.45 -26.80 -33.55
N VAL A 121 -25.22 -27.77 -32.66
CA VAL A 121 -26.17 -28.88 -32.40
C VAL A 121 -27.51 -28.40 -31.91
N ARG A 122 -27.55 -27.22 -31.26
CA ARG A 122 -28.78 -26.61 -30.72
C ARG A 122 -29.42 -25.59 -31.68
N GLY A 123 -28.96 -25.51 -32.93
CA GLY A 123 -29.46 -24.58 -33.93
C GLY A 123 -29.21 -23.10 -33.67
N ARG A 124 -28.23 -22.77 -32.79
CA ARG A 124 -27.90 -21.39 -32.40
C ARG A 124 -26.75 -20.88 -33.28
N SER A 125 -27.03 -20.54 -34.52
CA SER A 125 -26.03 -20.05 -35.49
C SER A 125 -25.51 -18.64 -35.21
N ASP A 126 -26.23 -17.89 -34.37
CA ASP A 126 -25.92 -16.52 -33.95
C ASP A 126 -24.97 -16.44 -32.74
N ARG A 127 -24.58 -17.59 -32.15
CA ARG A 127 -23.72 -17.65 -30.95
C ARG A 127 -22.39 -18.29 -31.25
N PHE A 128 -21.35 -17.72 -30.54
CA PHE A 128 -19.97 -18.17 -30.68
C PHE A 128 -19.35 -18.40 -29.30
N PHE A 129 -18.95 -19.64 -29.04
CA PHE A 129 -18.23 -19.98 -27.83
C PHE A 129 -16.77 -19.58 -27.97
N CYS A 130 -16.36 -18.54 -27.21
CA CYS A 130 -15.05 -17.90 -27.35
C CYS A 130 -14.17 -18.14 -26.13
N LYS A 131 -12.87 -18.31 -26.39
CA LYS A 131 -11.80 -18.25 -25.38
C LYS A 131 -10.97 -17.01 -25.62
N TYR A 132 -10.77 -16.22 -24.56
CA TYR A 132 -9.97 -15.01 -24.65
C TYR A 132 -9.24 -14.74 -23.35
N ILE A 133 -8.21 -13.90 -23.46
CA ILE A 133 -7.45 -13.39 -22.31
C ILE A 133 -8.01 -12.02 -21.98
N ASP A 134 -8.38 -11.83 -20.73
CA ASP A 134 -8.76 -10.55 -20.16
C ASP A 134 -7.74 -10.15 -19.10
N PHE A 135 -7.71 -8.88 -18.74
CA PHE A 135 -6.84 -8.37 -17.70
C PHE A 135 -7.68 -7.82 -16.56
N THR A 136 -7.35 -8.24 -15.36
CA THR A 136 -8.01 -7.75 -14.14
C THR A 136 -7.02 -7.09 -13.21
N GLU A 137 -7.45 -6.01 -12.59
CA GLU A 137 -6.75 -5.35 -11.47
C GLU A 137 -7.11 -6.01 -10.12
N ASP A 138 -8.13 -6.88 -10.11
CA ASP A 138 -8.54 -7.59 -8.92
C ASP A 138 -7.65 -8.81 -8.67
N ASN A 139 -6.51 -8.57 -8.05
CA ASN A 139 -5.51 -9.55 -7.64
C ASN A 139 -5.16 -9.36 -6.16
N ILE A 140 -4.44 -10.31 -5.60
CA ILE A 140 -4.14 -10.34 -4.16
C ILE A 140 -3.33 -9.11 -3.72
N GLU A 141 -2.39 -8.66 -4.52
CA GLU A 141 -1.56 -7.49 -4.21
C GLU A 141 -2.41 -6.23 -4.07
N ASN A 142 -3.29 -5.97 -5.04
CA ASN A 142 -4.16 -4.80 -5.03
C ASN A 142 -5.24 -4.89 -3.93
N ARG A 143 -5.71 -6.10 -3.60
CA ARG A 143 -6.64 -6.31 -2.47
C ARG A 143 -5.98 -6.00 -1.14
N ILE A 144 -4.73 -6.44 -0.93
CA ILE A 144 -3.92 -6.10 0.25
C ILE A 144 -3.77 -4.58 0.37
N ILE A 145 -3.36 -3.91 -0.71
CA ILE A 145 -3.19 -2.45 -0.72
C ILE A 145 -4.50 -1.74 -0.38
N LYS A 146 -5.63 -2.15 -0.98
CA LYS A 146 -6.94 -1.57 -0.70
C LYS A 146 -7.38 -1.75 0.75
N ALA A 147 -7.18 -2.95 1.31
CA ALA A 147 -7.51 -3.24 2.71
C ALA A 147 -6.66 -2.41 3.67
N THR A 148 -5.35 -2.31 3.39
CA THR A 148 -4.42 -1.51 4.19
C THR A 148 -4.75 -0.03 4.11
N LEU A 149 -5.08 0.51 2.94
CA LEU A 149 -5.47 1.91 2.77
C LEU A 149 -6.71 2.25 3.60
N LYS A 150 -7.71 1.37 3.64
CA LYS A 150 -8.89 1.54 4.50
C LYS A 150 -8.53 1.57 5.98
N LYS A 151 -7.63 0.67 6.42
CA LYS A 151 -7.15 0.64 7.81
C LYS A 151 -6.37 1.91 8.15
N CYS A 152 -5.46 2.36 7.28
CA CYS A 152 -4.72 3.60 7.47
C CYS A 152 -5.63 4.81 7.61
N LYS A 153 -6.64 4.91 6.72
CA LYS A 153 -7.64 5.97 6.81
C LYS A 153 -8.32 5.99 8.18
N ALA A 154 -8.77 4.83 8.67
CA ALA A 154 -9.43 4.73 9.98
C ALA A 154 -8.49 5.10 11.14
N ILE A 155 -7.21 4.67 11.12
CA ILE A 155 -6.20 5.01 12.13
C ILE A 155 -6.01 6.52 12.21
N ILE A 156 -5.95 7.21 11.07
CA ILE A 156 -5.68 8.64 11.04
C ILE A 156 -6.92 9.43 11.46
N GLU A 157 -8.10 9.09 10.93
CA GLU A 157 -9.37 9.77 11.25
C GLU A 157 -9.72 9.69 12.74
N ASP A 158 -9.25 8.64 13.45
CA ASP A 158 -9.39 8.51 14.90
C ASP A 158 -8.49 9.48 15.69
N ARG A 159 -7.44 10.01 15.05
CA ARG A 159 -6.41 10.82 15.72
C ARG A 159 -6.51 12.31 15.43
N PHE A 160 -6.72 12.67 14.18
CA PHE A 160 -6.83 14.07 13.76
C PHE A 160 -7.48 14.21 12.40
N GLU A 161 -7.95 15.42 12.12
CA GLU A 161 -8.52 15.79 10.84
C GLU A 161 -7.39 15.93 9.78
N LEU A 162 -7.51 15.16 8.70
CA LEU A 162 -6.58 15.20 7.58
C LEU A 162 -6.66 16.53 6.82
N ASN A 163 -5.53 16.96 6.28
CA ASN A 163 -5.51 18.11 5.38
C ASN A 163 -6.20 17.77 4.03
N PRO A 164 -6.69 18.77 3.28
CA PRO A 164 -7.38 18.53 2.01
C PRO A 164 -6.55 17.76 0.98
N GLU A 165 -5.24 17.90 1.02
CA GLU A 165 -4.32 17.25 0.09
C GLU A 165 -4.19 15.76 0.37
N SER A 166 -3.97 15.37 1.62
CA SER A 166 -3.98 13.97 2.04
C SER A 166 -5.31 13.30 1.74
N LEU A 167 -6.44 13.99 1.97
CA LEU A 167 -7.77 13.52 1.61
C LEU A 167 -7.89 13.29 0.10
N SER A 168 -7.41 14.23 -0.71
CA SER A 168 -7.39 14.11 -2.17
C SER A 168 -6.58 12.90 -2.63
N ARG A 169 -5.41 12.66 -2.04
CA ARG A 169 -4.57 11.48 -2.32
C ARG A 169 -5.28 10.17 -1.96
N ILE A 170 -5.95 10.12 -0.81
CA ILE A 170 -6.75 8.95 -0.42
C ILE A 170 -7.89 8.71 -1.41
N HIS A 171 -8.62 9.75 -1.79
CA HIS A 171 -9.71 9.65 -2.76
C HIS A 171 -9.21 9.17 -4.13
N PHE A 172 -8.07 9.69 -4.59
CA PHE A 172 -7.42 9.23 -5.82
C PHE A 172 -7.10 7.73 -5.76
N CYS A 173 -6.47 7.27 -4.69
CA CYS A 173 -6.14 5.85 -4.50
C CYS A 173 -7.39 4.97 -4.43
N MET A 174 -8.41 5.40 -3.69
CA MET A 174 -9.68 4.66 -3.58
C MET A 174 -10.39 4.55 -4.93
N ASN A 175 -10.34 5.62 -5.75
CA ASN A 175 -10.90 5.59 -7.10
C ASN A 175 -10.09 4.68 -8.03
N ALA A 176 -8.76 4.73 -7.98
CA ALA A 176 -7.90 3.81 -8.73
C ALA A 176 -8.21 2.35 -8.39
N LEU A 177 -8.40 2.05 -7.10
CA LEU A 177 -8.71 0.70 -6.59
C LEU A 177 -10.20 0.34 -6.64
N ARG A 178 -11.06 1.11 -7.30
CA ARG A 178 -12.53 0.88 -7.30
C ARG A 178 -12.94 -0.50 -7.82
N ARG A 179 -12.22 -1.01 -8.82
CA ARG A 179 -12.49 -2.32 -9.44
C ARG A 179 -11.91 -3.52 -8.67
N VAL A 180 -11.16 -3.25 -7.61
CA VAL A 180 -10.56 -4.26 -6.75
C VAL A 180 -11.55 -4.66 -5.67
N SER A 181 -11.71 -5.95 -5.44
CA SER A 181 -12.62 -6.49 -4.41
C SER A 181 -12.18 -6.08 -3.00
N SER A 182 -13.17 -5.85 -2.13
CA SER A 182 -12.94 -5.55 -0.71
C SER A 182 -13.13 -6.81 0.13
N THR A 183 -12.23 -7.77 -0.02
CA THR A 183 -12.23 -9.00 0.78
C THR A 183 -11.41 -8.81 2.04
N PRO A 184 -11.76 -9.47 3.16
CA PRO A 184 -10.88 -9.54 4.33
C PRO A 184 -9.53 -10.12 3.93
N ILE A 185 -8.47 -9.52 4.45
CA ILE A 185 -7.09 -9.94 4.19
C ILE A 185 -6.50 -10.51 5.47
N SER A 186 -5.88 -11.69 5.34
CA SER A 186 -5.13 -12.36 6.40
C SER A 186 -3.63 -12.26 6.16
N LEU A 187 -2.82 -12.51 7.19
CA LEU A 187 -1.36 -12.51 7.03
C LEU A 187 -0.87 -13.65 6.12
N SER A 188 -1.62 -14.75 6.00
CA SER A 188 -1.30 -15.84 5.07
C SER A 188 -1.42 -15.44 3.60
N ASP A 189 -2.24 -14.43 3.27
CA ASP A 189 -2.40 -13.94 1.91
C ASP A 189 -1.12 -13.34 1.33
N PHE A 190 -0.21 -12.86 2.20
CA PHE A 190 1.10 -12.36 1.79
C PHE A 190 2.01 -13.46 1.21
N ASN A 191 1.74 -14.74 1.49
CA ASN A 191 2.48 -15.86 0.90
C ASN A 191 2.13 -16.05 -0.59
N ASN A 192 0.97 -15.56 -1.01
CA ASN A 192 0.48 -15.64 -2.40
C ASN A 192 0.89 -14.42 -3.24
N VAL A 193 1.59 -13.46 -2.65
CA VAL A 193 2.07 -12.26 -3.34
C VAL A 193 3.22 -12.61 -4.27
N SER A 194 3.08 -12.24 -5.53
CA SER A 194 4.11 -12.40 -6.55
C SER A 194 4.42 -11.06 -7.22
N VAL A 195 5.58 -10.51 -6.92
CA VAL A 195 6.03 -9.22 -7.44
C VAL A 195 7.36 -9.39 -8.17
N SER A 196 7.36 -9.15 -9.47
CA SER A 196 8.55 -9.29 -10.32
C SER A 196 8.52 -8.29 -11.49
N GLY A 197 9.67 -8.07 -12.11
CA GLY A 197 9.79 -7.28 -13.32
C GLY A 197 9.26 -5.85 -13.16
N LEU A 198 8.34 -5.46 -14.03
CA LEU A 198 7.77 -4.11 -14.08
C LEU A 198 7.05 -3.66 -12.79
N TYR A 199 6.68 -4.60 -11.92
CA TYR A 199 5.91 -4.31 -10.70
C TYR A 199 6.77 -4.29 -9.43
N MET A 200 8.10 -4.23 -9.53
CA MET A 200 8.99 -4.21 -8.35
C MET A 200 8.69 -3.05 -7.39
N TYR A 201 8.11 -1.96 -7.87
CA TYR A 201 7.67 -0.83 -7.04
C TYR A 201 6.54 -1.17 -6.05
N TYR A 202 5.89 -2.33 -6.19
CA TYR A 202 4.94 -2.85 -5.21
C TYR A 202 5.60 -3.35 -3.93
N LYS A 203 6.85 -3.84 -4.02
CA LYS A 203 7.52 -4.52 -2.91
C LYS A 203 7.59 -3.68 -1.63
N PRO A 204 8.07 -2.42 -1.64
CA PRO A 204 8.11 -1.61 -0.42
C PRO A 204 6.71 -1.31 0.12
N VAL A 205 5.72 -1.08 -0.74
CA VAL A 205 4.34 -0.79 -0.33
C VAL A 205 3.70 -2.02 0.35
N LEU A 206 3.91 -3.21 -0.19
CA LEU A 206 3.42 -4.46 0.40
C LEU A 206 4.14 -4.81 1.72
N GLN A 207 5.40 -4.43 1.87
CA GLN A 207 6.12 -4.58 3.15
C GLN A 207 5.53 -3.66 4.22
N GLN A 208 5.27 -2.39 3.90
CA GLN A 208 4.57 -1.48 4.81
C GLN A 208 3.16 -1.99 5.14
N ALA A 209 2.42 -2.48 4.14
CA ALA A 209 1.11 -3.09 4.35
C ALA A 209 1.17 -4.26 5.35
N LYS A 210 2.20 -5.10 5.24
CA LYS A 210 2.39 -6.22 6.18
C LYS A 210 2.63 -5.73 7.60
N CYS A 211 3.44 -4.68 7.79
CA CYS A 211 3.66 -4.07 9.11
C CYS A 211 2.35 -3.57 9.71
N ILE A 212 1.58 -2.78 8.97
CA ILE A 212 0.32 -2.18 9.42
C ILE A 212 -0.74 -3.26 9.74
N LEU A 213 -0.88 -4.27 8.90
CA LEU A 213 -1.87 -5.31 9.09
C LEU A 213 -1.51 -6.27 10.23
N SER A 214 -0.21 -6.53 10.44
CA SER A 214 0.28 -7.37 11.54
C SER A 214 0.49 -6.60 12.85
N GLN A 215 0.45 -5.28 12.83
CA GLN A 215 0.86 -4.41 13.94
C GLN A 215 2.27 -4.76 14.45
N ARG A 216 3.19 -5.03 13.53
CA ARG A 216 4.60 -5.32 13.80
C ARG A 216 5.45 -4.44 12.91
N TYR A 217 6.38 -3.71 13.49
CA TYR A 217 7.15 -2.68 12.81
C TYR A 217 8.63 -3.03 12.77
N TYR A 218 9.34 -2.48 11.79
CA TYR A 218 10.78 -2.61 11.71
C TYR A 218 11.44 -1.65 12.69
N SER A 219 12.48 -2.12 13.40
CA SER A 219 13.31 -1.22 14.19
C SER A 219 14.19 -0.38 13.27
N TYR A 220 14.32 0.90 13.62
CA TYR A 220 15.26 1.80 12.96
C TYR A 220 16.52 1.88 13.83
N LYS A 221 17.69 1.68 13.23
CA LYS A 221 18.97 1.94 13.87
C LYS A 221 19.54 3.23 13.32
N ALA A 222 19.83 4.19 14.18
CA ALA A 222 20.65 5.34 13.81
C ALA A 222 22.08 4.86 13.50
N GLU A 223 22.80 5.56 12.64
CA GLU A 223 24.19 5.22 12.28
C GLU A 223 25.13 5.14 13.48
N ASN A 224 24.78 5.76 14.62
CA ASN A 224 25.53 5.76 15.86
C ASN A 224 25.16 4.65 16.85
N GLY A 225 24.45 3.61 16.41
CA GLY A 225 24.11 2.45 17.24
C GLY A 225 22.97 2.66 18.23
N GLN A 226 22.35 3.83 18.27
CA GLN A 226 21.14 4.07 19.07
C GLN A 226 19.92 3.63 18.28
N THR A 227 19.08 2.81 18.88
CA THR A 227 17.79 2.43 18.32
C THR A 227 16.83 3.60 18.52
N ILE A 228 16.38 4.21 17.45
CA ILE A 228 15.27 5.15 17.47
C ILE A 228 14.01 4.34 17.21
N MET A 229 13.14 4.29 18.20
CA MET A 229 11.80 3.70 18.09
C MET A 229 10.82 4.73 17.55
#